data_b406161dcf7c13fac18522d95663b120
#
_entry.id   b406161dcf7c13fac18522d95663b120
#
_cell.length_a   1.000
_cell.length_b   1.000
_cell.length_c   1.000
_cell.angle_alpha   90.00
_cell.angle_beta   90.00
_cell.angle_gamma   90.00
#
_symmetry.space_group_name_H-M   'P 1'
#
loop_
_entity.id
_entity.type
_entity.pdbx_description
1 polymer ?
#
loop_
_entity_poly.entity_id
_entity_poly.type
_entity_poly.pdbx_seq_one_letter_code
_entity_poly.pdbx_strand_id
1 'polypeptide(L)'
;MSDLLVVRERFALDDRTFTVLAEPWYDGESGQWKGRLLYIPLDRSLGRAISTPAVKRSKRRDDLVRRLGSVTDREVTRAARALLPRIRRGGRRVR
;
A
#
# COMPACT_ATOMS: atom_id res chain seq x y z
N MET A 1 -9.24 15.66 1.74
CA MET A 1 -8.17 15.43 0.78
C MET A 1 -7.07 14.62 1.40
N SER A 2 -6.70 13.53 0.79
CA SER A 2 -5.70 12.69 1.42
C SER A 2 -4.33 13.07 0.90
N ASP A 3 -3.34 12.97 1.78
CA ASP A 3 -1.98 13.27 1.45
C ASP A 3 -1.26 11.98 1.13
N LEU A 4 -1.25 11.62 -0.11
CA LEU A 4 -0.58 10.40 -0.52
C LEU A 4 0.92 10.63 -0.59
N LEU A 5 1.67 9.64 -0.11
CA LEU A 5 3.11 9.70 -0.12
C LEU A 5 3.64 8.63 -1.05
N VAL A 6 4.64 8.95 -1.85
CA VAL A 6 5.26 7.95 -2.70
C VAL A 6 6.28 7.19 -1.87
N VAL A 7 6.05 5.90 -1.70
CA VAL A 7 6.94 5.04 -0.94
C VAL A 7 7.96 4.39 -1.89
N ARG A 8 7.50 3.93 -3.04
CA ARG A 8 8.37 3.38 -4.07
C ARG A 8 7.79 3.76 -5.42
N GLU A 9 8.56 4.39 -6.26
CA GLU A 9 8.08 4.73 -7.58
C GLU A 9 7.94 3.48 -8.42
N ARG A 10 8.83 2.53 -8.25
CA ARG A 10 8.76 1.27 -8.93
C ARG A 10 9.07 0.16 -7.95
N PHE A 11 8.19 -0.77 -7.85
CA PHE A 11 8.37 -1.93 -6.98
C PHE A 11 7.98 -3.16 -7.78
N ALA A 12 8.90 -4.07 -7.96
CA ALA A 12 8.66 -5.28 -8.73
C ALA A 12 8.31 -6.43 -7.81
N LEU A 13 7.25 -7.15 -8.16
CA LEU A 13 6.88 -8.33 -7.43
C LEU A 13 6.57 -9.38 -8.49
N ASP A 14 7.40 -10.41 -8.55
CA ASP A 14 7.31 -11.44 -9.58
C ASP A 14 7.46 -10.76 -10.95
N ASP A 15 6.48 -10.87 -11.83
CA ASP A 15 6.57 -10.28 -13.16
C ASP A 15 5.75 -9.00 -13.28
N ARG A 16 5.37 -8.40 -12.17
CA ARG A 16 4.58 -7.18 -12.20
C ARG A 16 5.31 -6.05 -11.51
N THR A 17 5.05 -4.85 -11.96
CA THR A 17 5.65 -3.66 -11.37
C THR A 17 4.56 -2.70 -10.93
N PHE A 18 4.75 -2.12 -9.75
CA PHE A 18 3.77 -1.23 -9.16
C PHE A 18 4.42 0.07 -8.72
N THR A 19 3.62 1.10 -8.61
CA THR A 19 3.97 2.26 -7.81
C THR A 19 3.33 2.02 -6.45
N VAL A 20 4.08 2.21 -5.38
CA VAL A 20 3.57 2.00 -4.03
C VAL A 20 3.43 3.34 -3.35
N LEU A 21 2.22 3.66 -2.95
CA LEU A 21 1.93 4.88 -2.21
C LEU A 21 1.52 4.53 -0.80
N ALA A 22 1.63 5.48 0.10
CA ALA A 22 1.13 5.32 1.45
C ALA A 22 0.07 6.38 1.69
N GLU A 23 -0.98 6.00 2.37
CA GLU A 23 -2.08 6.90 2.67
C GLU A 23 -2.31 6.96 4.17
N PRO A 24 -2.10 8.12 4.81
CA PRO A 24 -2.44 8.27 6.21
C PRO A 24 -3.87 8.74 6.36
N TRP A 25 -4.54 8.31 7.42
CA TRP A 25 -5.85 8.84 7.75
C TRP A 25 -6.05 8.78 9.26
N TYR A 26 -6.94 9.61 9.77
CA TYR A 26 -7.26 9.61 11.18
C TYR A 26 -8.46 8.72 11.43
N ASP A 27 -8.31 7.77 12.37
CA ASP A 27 -9.38 6.88 12.72
C ASP A 27 -9.99 7.38 14.02
N GLY A 28 -11.16 8.00 13.92
CA GLY A 28 -11.84 8.57 15.08
C GLY A 28 -12.25 7.56 16.12
N GLU A 29 -12.48 6.31 15.73
CA GLU A 29 -12.87 5.30 16.71
C GLU A 29 -11.73 4.91 17.63
N SER A 30 -10.54 4.77 17.11
CA SER A 30 -9.41 4.39 17.94
C SER A 30 -8.62 5.60 18.45
N GLY A 31 -8.89 6.78 17.91
CA GLY A 31 -8.16 7.98 18.27
C GLY A 31 -6.73 7.96 17.76
N GLN A 32 -6.46 7.22 16.70
CA GLN A 32 -5.12 7.11 16.17
C GLN A 32 -5.07 7.45 14.70
N TRP A 33 -3.90 7.88 14.26
CA TRP A 33 -3.61 8.00 12.85
C TRP A 33 -3.16 6.63 12.36
N LYS A 34 -3.67 6.24 11.22
CA LYS A 34 -3.33 4.96 10.61
C LYS A 34 -2.84 5.19 9.21
N GLY A 35 -2.04 4.28 8.70
CA GLY A 35 -1.53 4.37 7.34
C GLY A 35 -1.59 3.02 6.67
N ARG A 36 -1.86 3.05 5.38
CA ARG A 36 -1.90 1.83 4.57
C ARG A 36 -1.10 2.03 3.31
N LEU A 37 -0.80 0.94 2.64
CA LEU A 37 -0.08 0.98 1.37
C LEU A 37 -1.05 0.74 0.23
N LEU A 38 -0.80 1.42 -0.89
CA LEU A 38 -1.59 1.27 -2.09
C LEU A 38 -0.64 0.82 -3.19
N TYR A 39 -0.98 -0.27 -3.84
CA TYR A 39 -0.17 -0.82 -4.93
C TYR A 39 -0.88 -0.55 -6.23
N ILE A 40 -0.30 0.31 -7.06
CA ILE A 40 -0.90 0.74 -8.31
C ILE A 40 -0.11 0.12 -9.45
N PRO A 41 -0.70 -0.79 -10.24
CA PRO A 41 0.02 -1.41 -11.34
C PRO A 41 0.46 -0.35 -12.34
N LEU A 42 1.70 -0.43 -12.79
CA LEU A 42 2.17 0.48 -13.83
C LEU A 42 1.48 0.16 -15.15
N ASP A 43 1.19 -1.10 -15.38
CA ASP A 43 0.44 -1.49 -16.56
C ASP A 43 -1.02 -1.58 -16.17
N ARG A 44 -1.78 -0.58 -16.55
CA ARG A 44 -3.18 -0.50 -16.14
C ARG A 44 -4.03 -1.67 -16.63
N SER A 45 -3.58 -2.37 -17.66
CA SER A 45 -4.34 -3.51 -18.13
C SER A 45 -4.27 -4.67 -17.13
N LEU A 46 -3.37 -4.61 -16.16
CA LEU A 46 -3.23 -5.68 -15.20
C LEU A 46 -4.14 -5.55 -13.99
N GLY A 47 -4.97 -4.54 -13.95
CA GLY A 47 -5.95 -4.46 -12.88
C GLY A 47 -5.98 -3.13 -12.16
N ARG A 48 -6.69 -3.12 -11.03
CA ARG A 48 -6.89 -1.92 -10.26
C ARG A 48 -5.89 -1.80 -9.14
N ALA A 49 -5.83 -0.63 -8.56
CA ALA A 49 -5.03 -0.42 -7.37
C ALA A 49 -5.56 -1.30 -6.23
N ILE A 50 -4.66 -1.82 -5.43
CA ILE A 50 -5.01 -2.68 -4.31
C ILE A 50 -4.42 -2.06 -3.06
N SER A 51 -5.20 -1.99 -1.99
CA SER A 51 -4.74 -1.42 -0.74
C SER A 51 -4.64 -2.47 0.36
N THR A 52 -3.72 -2.25 1.28
CA THR A 52 -3.59 -3.09 2.46
C THR A 52 -4.51 -2.59 3.56
N PRO A 53 -4.71 -3.36 4.59
CA PRO A 53 -5.22 -2.82 5.85
C PRO A 53 -4.16 -1.89 6.44
N ALA A 54 -4.45 -1.31 7.59
CA ALA A 54 -3.48 -0.43 8.23
C ALA A 54 -2.19 -1.19 8.54
N VAL A 55 -1.06 -0.65 8.10
CA VAL A 55 0.23 -1.27 8.35
C VAL A 55 1.03 -0.53 9.42
N LYS A 56 0.71 0.73 9.66
CA LYS A 56 1.35 1.54 10.70
C LYS A 56 0.30 2.34 11.43
N ARG A 57 0.57 2.67 12.70
CA ARG A 57 -0.32 3.46 13.52
C ARG A 57 0.49 4.37 14.39
N SER A 58 -0.09 5.51 14.74
CA SER A 58 0.53 6.42 15.69
C SER A 58 -0.54 7.38 16.20
N LYS A 59 -0.34 7.91 17.38
CA LYS A 59 -1.23 8.92 17.92
C LYS A 59 -1.00 10.25 17.23
N ARG A 60 0.14 10.44 16.59
CA ARG A 60 0.49 11.71 15.97
C ARG A 60 0.70 11.53 14.48
N ARG A 61 0.15 12.45 13.71
CA ARG A 61 0.26 12.41 12.27
C ARG A 61 1.72 12.44 11.79
N ASP A 62 2.51 13.33 12.39
CA ASP A 62 3.91 13.48 11.97
C ASP A 62 4.69 12.19 12.17
N ASP A 63 4.46 11.53 13.29
CA ASP A 63 5.14 10.28 13.57
C ASP A 63 4.70 9.20 12.58
N LEU A 64 3.42 9.17 12.26
CA LEU A 64 2.93 8.18 11.30
C LEU A 64 3.54 8.41 9.93
N VAL A 65 3.58 9.66 9.46
CA VAL A 65 4.14 9.98 8.16
C VAL A 65 5.60 9.55 8.09
N ARG A 66 6.35 9.78 9.16
CA ARG A 66 7.74 9.37 9.21
C ARG A 66 7.87 7.86 9.14
N ARG A 67 7.01 7.14 9.85
CA ARG A 67 7.03 5.68 9.84
C ARG A 67 6.67 5.11 8.47
N LEU A 68 5.71 5.73 7.80
CA LEU A 68 5.34 5.31 6.47
C LEU A 68 6.48 5.53 5.47
N GLY A 69 7.19 6.63 5.63
CA GLY A 69 8.32 6.93 4.75
C GLY A 69 9.53 6.05 5.02
N SER A 70 9.54 5.35 6.16
CA SER A 70 10.67 4.50 6.53
C SER A 70 10.41 3.02 6.32
N VAL A 71 9.32 2.65 5.64
CA VAL A 71 9.04 1.23 5.43
C VAL A 71 10.16 0.63 4.58
N THR A 72 10.57 -0.56 4.94
CA THR A 72 11.65 -1.24 4.26
C THR A 72 11.12 -2.03 3.08
N ASP A 73 12.02 -2.42 2.19
CA ASP A 73 11.62 -3.27 1.05
C ASP A 73 11.01 -4.57 1.56
N ARG A 74 11.51 -5.08 2.67
CA ARG A 74 10.98 -6.29 3.25
C ARG A 74 9.52 -6.10 3.68
N GLU A 75 9.22 -4.96 4.29
CA GLU A 75 7.86 -4.67 4.71
C GLU A 75 6.92 -4.50 3.52
N VAL A 76 7.39 -3.80 2.48
CA VAL A 76 6.60 -3.59 1.27
C VAL A 76 6.34 -4.92 0.58
N THR A 77 7.35 -5.79 0.52
CA THR A 77 7.21 -7.10 -0.10
C THR A 77 6.26 -7.98 0.71
N ARG A 78 6.39 -7.97 2.02
CA ARG A 78 5.54 -8.80 2.87
C ARG A 78 4.06 -8.40 2.72
N ALA A 79 3.80 -7.09 2.72
CA ALA A 79 2.43 -6.62 2.57
C ALA A 79 1.87 -6.98 1.19
N ALA A 80 2.71 -6.88 0.15
CA ALA A 80 2.28 -7.25 -1.19
C ALA A 80 1.96 -8.74 -1.29
N ARG A 81 2.76 -9.58 -0.67
CA ARG A 81 2.51 -11.01 -0.73
C ARG A 81 1.25 -11.40 0.01
N ALA A 82 0.89 -10.66 1.04
CA ALA A 82 -0.38 -10.91 1.72
C ALA A 82 -1.57 -10.59 0.82
N LEU A 83 -1.36 -9.74 -0.19
CA LEU A 83 -2.42 -9.40 -1.13
C LEU A 83 -2.37 -10.25 -2.40
N LEU A 84 -1.40 -11.12 -2.51
CA LEU A 84 -1.19 -11.89 -3.72
C LEU A 84 -2.43 -12.63 -4.23
N PRO A 85 -3.21 -13.27 -3.39
CA PRO A 85 -4.42 -13.96 -3.88
C PRO A 85 -5.38 -13.02 -4.58
N ARG A 86 -5.52 -11.79 -4.07
CA ARG A 86 -6.37 -10.81 -4.73
C ARG A 86 -5.77 -10.35 -6.04
N ILE A 87 -4.47 -10.15 -6.07
CA ILE A 87 -3.77 -9.73 -7.28
C ILE A 87 -3.95 -10.78 -8.36
N ARG A 88 -3.74 -12.03 -8.00
CA ARG A 88 -3.89 -13.12 -8.96
C ARG A 88 -5.32 -13.26 -9.43
N ARG A 89 -6.26 -13.15 -8.50
CA ARG A 89 -7.64 -13.28 -8.85
C ARG A 89 -8.05 -12.20 -9.81
N GLY A 90 -7.66 -10.98 -9.57
CA GLY A 90 -7.98 -9.88 -10.47
C GLY A 90 -7.37 -10.07 -11.84
N GLY A 91 -6.17 -10.66 -11.89
CA GLY A 91 -5.52 -10.86 -13.16
C GLY A 91 -6.04 -12.01 -13.97
N ARG A 92 -6.77 -12.94 -13.27
CA ARG A 92 -7.23 -14.03 -13.99
C ARG A 92 -8.55 -14.12 -14.19
N ARG A 93 -9.23 -13.38 -14.11
CA ARG A 93 -10.60 -13.39 -14.15
C ARG A 93 -10.97 -13.85 -15.29
N VAL A 94 -10.75 -14.43 -15.82
CA VAL A 94 -11.04 -14.76 -16.90
C VAL A 94 -11.78 -15.67 -17.22
N ARG A 95 -12.13 -16.19 -17.10
CA ARG A 95 -12.76 -17.12 -17.55
C ARG A 95 -13.69 -17.12 -17.49
#